data_7b6082cbb0a399c73a6169108282e87f
#
_entry.id   7b6082cbb0a399c73a6169108282e87f
#
_cell.length_a   1.000
_cell.length_b   1.000
_cell.length_c   1.000
_cell.angle_alpha   90.00
_cell.angle_beta   90.00
_cell.angle_gamma   90.00
#
_symmetry.space_group_name_H-M   'P 1'
#
loop_
_entity.id
_entity.type
_entity.pdbx_description
1 polymer ?
#
loop_
_entity_poly.entity_id
_entity_poly.type
_entity_poly.pdbx_seq_one_letter_code
_entity_poly.pdbx_strand_id
1 'polypeptide(L)'
;MKHPLENIPATARKSLFWAFLIGTLILFAVFRVLDAPLRTPAAPNGIVSFEMAGTPIQAQAIIDSWNDVSTLTSDVTGGLVPGPISRAYSFAAFGLGLDYRFMPLYATVLALGILLAAGRHKDRFSGLGMWLGWGAFTAALFDSVENYTLARMLLMSQVWSPYPEVAAFSARVKFGLLLLGLVYALVERS
;
A
#
# COMPACT_ATOMS: atom_id res chain seq x y z
N MET A 1 -4.18 -0.52 -28.05
CA MET A 1 -4.07 -1.69 -27.12
C MET A 1 -5.38 -1.75 -26.33
N LYS A 2 -6.06 -2.92 -26.23
CA LYS A 2 -7.28 -3.02 -25.40
C LYS A 2 -6.89 -3.49 -23.99
N HIS A 3 -7.55 -2.95 -22.96
CA HIS A 3 -7.37 -3.41 -21.60
C HIS A 3 -8.12 -4.74 -21.39
N PRO A 4 -7.55 -5.79 -20.74
CA PRO A 4 -8.21 -7.08 -20.57
C PRO A 4 -9.61 -6.98 -19.94
N LEU A 5 -9.82 -6.06 -19.01
CA LEU A 5 -11.11 -5.84 -18.35
C LEU A 5 -12.18 -5.22 -19.29
N GLU A 6 -11.81 -4.69 -20.45
CA GLU A 6 -12.78 -4.20 -21.45
C GLU A 6 -13.55 -5.35 -22.13
N ASN A 7 -12.99 -6.56 -22.14
CA ASN A 7 -13.68 -7.74 -22.68
C ASN A 7 -14.82 -8.22 -21.77
N ILE A 8 -14.88 -7.74 -20.52
CA ILE A 8 -15.95 -8.07 -19.57
C ILE A 8 -17.20 -7.21 -19.90
N PRO A 9 -18.41 -7.79 -19.96
CA PRO A 9 -19.64 -7.01 -20.16
C PRO A 9 -19.81 -5.89 -19.13
N ALA A 10 -20.36 -4.74 -19.54
CA ALA A 10 -20.46 -3.54 -18.68
C ALA A 10 -21.22 -3.81 -17.36
N THR A 11 -22.26 -4.64 -17.39
CA THR A 11 -23.00 -5.06 -16.21
C THR A 11 -22.12 -5.84 -15.22
N ALA A 12 -21.35 -6.80 -15.74
CA ALA A 12 -20.43 -7.58 -14.91
C ALA A 12 -19.28 -6.71 -14.37
N ARG A 13 -18.75 -5.76 -15.16
CA ARG A 13 -17.73 -4.80 -14.68
C ARG A 13 -18.24 -3.98 -13.48
N LYS A 14 -19.50 -3.55 -13.51
CA LYS A 14 -20.10 -2.81 -12.41
C LYS A 14 -20.23 -3.68 -11.14
N SER A 15 -20.67 -4.90 -11.28
CA SER A 15 -20.77 -5.84 -10.13
C SER A 15 -19.40 -6.15 -9.55
N LEU A 16 -18.40 -6.43 -10.39
CA LEU A 16 -17.01 -6.66 -9.98
C LEU A 16 -16.45 -5.43 -9.29
N PHE A 17 -16.65 -4.23 -9.83
CA PHE A 17 -16.20 -2.98 -9.19
C PHE A 17 -16.69 -2.89 -7.73
N TRP A 18 -17.98 -3.13 -7.48
CA TRP A 18 -18.51 -3.05 -6.12
C TRP A 18 -17.99 -4.18 -5.22
N ALA A 19 -17.86 -5.40 -5.73
CA ALA A 19 -17.31 -6.51 -4.96
C ALA A 19 -15.86 -6.26 -4.53
N PHE A 20 -15.01 -5.84 -5.48
CA PHE A 20 -13.61 -5.51 -5.18
C PHE A 20 -13.49 -4.25 -4.32
N LEU A 21 -14.35 -3.25 -4.50
CA LEU A 21 -14.37 -2.05 -3.65
C LEU A 21 -14.67 -2.41 -2.19
N ILE A 22 -15.67 -3.24 -1.95
CA ILE A 22 -15.99 -3.71 -0.59
C ILE A 22 -14.79 -4.44 0.02
N GLY A 23 -14.18 -5.37 -0.72
CA GLY A 23 -12.98 -6.07 -0.25
C GLY A 23 -11.81 -5.12 0.06
N THR A 24 -11.58 -4.13 -0.81
CA THR A 24 -10.56 -3.07 -0.61
C THR A 24 -10.83 -2.27 0.66
N LEU A 25 -12.08 -1.85 0.89
CA LEU A 25 -12.46 -1.07 2.07
C LEU A 25 -12.32 -1.87 3.36
N ILE A 26 -12.66 -3.17 3.34
CA ILE A 26 -12.48 -4.07 4.49
C ILE A 26 -11.00 -4.18 4.84
N LEU A 27 -10.13 -4.46 3.86
CA LEU A 27 -8.68 -4.55 4.12
C LEU A 27 -8.10 -3.21 4.55
N PHE A 28 -8.56 -2.11 3.96
CA PHE A 28 -8.14 -0.77 4.39
C PHE A 28 -8.50 -0.51 5.86
N ALA A 29 -9.69 -0.91 6.32
CA ALA A 29 -10.07 -0.82 7.73
C ALA A 29 -9.17 -1.68 8.62
N VAL A 30 -8.81 -2.90 8.18
CA VAL A 30 -7.85 -3.75 8.89
C VAL A 30 -6.49 -3.06 9.00
N PHE A 31 -5.96 -2.48 7.92
CA PHE A 31 -4.70 -1.73 7.96
C PHE A 31 -4.74 -0.56 8.92
N ARG A 32 -5.86 0.17 9.02
CA ARG A 32 -6.01 1.25 10.00
C ARG A 32 -5.83 0.76 11.45
N VAL A 33 -6.29 -0.45 11.76
CA VAL A 33 -6.11 -1.07 13.07
C VAL A 33 -4.66 -1.53 13.26
N LEU A 34 -4.06 -2.17 12.25
CA LEU A 34 -2.68 -2.65 12.30
C LEU A 34 -1.66 -1.50 12.36
N ASP A 35 -1.97 -0.35 11.77
CA ASP A 35 -1.11 0.83 11.74
C ASP A 35 -1.08 1.61 13.07
N ALA A 36 -2.11 1.47 13.90
CA ALA A 36 -2.21 2.22 15.16
C ALA A 36 -0.98 2.03 16.08
N PRO A 37 -0.50 0.81 16.36
CA PRO A 37 0.69 0.58 17.18
C PRO A 37 2.01 0.96 16.50
N LEU A 38 2.02 1.25 15.19
CA LEU A 38 3.22 1.65 14.44
C LEU A 38 3.51 3.15 14.57
N ARG A 39 2.58 3.93 15.13
CA ARG A 39 2.74 5.37 15.29
C ARG A 39 3.60 5.70 16.49
N THR A 40 4.81 6.16 16.22
CA THR A 40 5.80 6.58 17.21
C THR A 40 6.32 7.97 16.84
N PRO A 41 7.09 8.64 17.72
CA PRO A 41 7.74 9.92 17.37
C PRO A 41 8.63 9.82 16.12
N ALA A 42 9.28 8.67 15.88
CA ALA A 42 10.08 8.42 14.68
C ALA A 42 9.21 8.07 13.45
N ALA A 43 8.00 7.55 13.68
CA ALA A 43 7.06 7.13 12.64
C ALA A 43 5.66 7.74 12.86
N PRO A 44 5.47 9.07 12.77
CA PRO A 44 4.20 9.72 13.09
C PRO A 44 3.03 9.28 12.20
N ASN A 45 3.31 8.83 10.97
CA ASN A 45 2.34 8.29 10.03
C ASN A 45 2.35 6.75 9.96
N GLY A 46 2.88 6.07 11.00
CA GLY A 46 2.94 4.61 11.06
C GLY A 46 3.77 4.02 9.92
N ILE A 47 3.20 3.02 9.21
CA ILE A 47 3.89 2.33 8.11
C ILE A 47 4.29 3.29 6.98
N VAL A 48 3.49 4.31 6.68
CA VAL A 48 3.80 5.30 5.63
C VAL A 48 5.09 6.07 5.93
N SER A 49 5.41 6.31 7.21
CA SER A 49 6.71 6.90 7.58
C SER A 49 7.88 6.00 7.20
N PHE A 50 7.70 4.69 7.31
CA PHE A 50 8.72 3.70 6.94
C PHE A 50 8.87 3.57 5.43
N GLU A 51 7.76 3.56 4.68
CA GLU A 51 7.73 3.60 3.21
C GLU A 51 8.50 4.79 2.64
N MET A 52 8.40 5.94 3.31
CA MET A 52 8.97 7.22 2.85
C MET A 52 10.31 7.58 3.51
N ALA A 53 10.90 6.70 4.32
CA ALA A 53 12.12 6.97 5.08
C ALA A 53 13.28 7.44 4.18
N GLY A 54 13.49 6.79 3.04
CA GLY A 54 14.41 7.24 1.99
C GLY A 54 15.91 7.17 2.32
N THR A 55 16.29 6.91 3.58
CA THR A 55 17.68 6.73 4.02
C THR A 55 17.79 5.61 5.06
N PRO A 56 18.96 4.90 5.13
CA PRO A 56 19.19 3.87 6.14
C PRO A 56 19.01 4.38 7.58
N ILE A 57 19.48 5.60 7.87
CA ILE A 57 19.39 6.21 9.21
C ILE A 57 17.93 6.40 9.63
N GLN A 58 17.10 6.93 8.74
CA GLN A 58 15.68 7.15 9.04
C GLN A 58 14.93 5.82 9.20
N ALA A 59 15.17 4.87 8.28
CA ALA A 59 14.52 3.57 8.35
C ALA A 59 14.92 2.80 9.61
N GLN A 60 16.20 2.84 10.00
CA GLN A 60 16.69 2.22 11.23
C GLN A 60 16.04 2.84 12.47
N ALA A 61 15.99 4.18 12.55
CA ALA A 61 15.37 4.88 13.67
C ALA A 61 13.88 4.51 13.85
N ILE A 62 13.17 4.27 12.76
CA ILE A 62 11.78 3.80 12.79
C ILE A 62 11.70 2.38 13.36
N ILE A 63 12.52 1.46 12.85
CA ILE A 63 12.56 0.07 13.33
C ILE A 63 12.93 0.02 14.82
N ASP A 64 13.91 0.80 15.23
CA ASP A 64 14.34 0.88 16.62
C ASP A 64 13.19 1.39 17.51
N SER A 65 12.47 2.43 17.06
CA SER A 65 11.32 2.94 17.79
C SER A 65 10.18 1.94 17.95
N TRP A 66 10.01 1.05 17.00
CA TRP A 66 9.03 -0.04 17.08
C TRP A 66 9.49 -1.16 18.04
N ASN A 67 10.77 -1.37 18.17
CA ASN A 67 11.34 -2.30 19.13
C ASN A 67 11.28 -1.78 20.57
N ASP A 68 11.51 -0.50 20.79
CA ASP A 68 11.49 0.13 22.12
C ASP A 68 10.10 0.14 22.76
N VAL A 69 9.04 0.31 21.97
CA VAL A 69 7.65 0.25 22.48
C VAL A 69 7.31 -1.11 23.12
N SER A 70 8.03 -2.17 22.76
CA SER A 70 7.82 -3.50 23.35
C SER A 70 8.47 -3.65 24.74
N THR A 71 9.59 -2.96 25.00
CA THR A 71 10.26 -3.00 26.30
C THR A 71 9.44 -2.30 27.37
N LEU A 72 8.76 -1.20 27.02
CA LEU A 72 7.89 -0.47 27.94
C LEU A 72 6.66 -1.27 28.38
N THR A 73 6.12 -2.15 27.52
CA THR A 73 4.98 -3.02 27.88
C THR A 73 5.39 -4.26 28.68
N SER A 74 6.61 -4.77 28.51
CA SER A 74 7.10 -5.90 29.29
C SER A 74 7.45 -5.51 30.74
N ASP A 75 7.93 -4.30 30.99
CA ASP A 75 8.21 -3.81 32.33
C ASP A 75 6.95 -3.64 33.20
N VAL A 76 5.79 -3.30 32.58
CA VAL A 76 4.52 -3.13 33.29
C VAL A 76 3.89 -4.46 33.69
N THR A 77 4.15 -5.55 32.97
CA THR A 77 3.51 -6.86 33.22
C THR A 77 4.36 -7.83 34.05
N GLY A 78 5.64 -7.50 34.37
CA GLY A 78 6.50 -8.29 35.24
C GLY A 78 6.75 -9.73 34.77
N GLY A 79 6.49 -10.05 33.51
CA GLY A 79 6.61 -11.39 32.96
C GLY A 79 7.92 -11.63 32.23
N LEU A 80 8.70 -12.59 32.71
CA LEU A 80 9.82 -13.18 32.00
C LEU A 80 9.32 -13.89 30.73
N VAL A 81 9.26 -13.16 29.61
CA VAL A 81 9.06 -13.76 28.28
C VAL A 81 10.37 -13.66 27.53
N PRO A 82 10.93 -14.78 26.99
CA PRO A 82 12.18 -14.75 26.24
C PRO A 82 12.03 -13.84 25.00
N GLY A 83 12.84 -12.78 24.92
CA GLY A 83 13.07 -11.88 23.81
C GLY A 83 11.86 -11.62 22.90
N PRO A 84 11.01 -10.62 23.19
CA PRO A 84 9.81 -10.46 22.39
C PRO A 84 10.18 -9.89 21.01
N ILE A 85 9.74 -10.58 19.97
CA ILE A 85 9.44 -9.90 18.71
C ILE A 85 8.47 -8.78 19.10
N SER A 86 8.87 -7.53 18.92
CA SER A 86 8.09 -6.38 19.35
C SER A 86 6.68 -6.46 18.76
N ARG A 87 5.69 -6.09 19.55
CA ARG A 87 4.31 -6.10 19.09
C ARG A 87 4.13 -5.23 17.85
N ALA A 88 4.75 -4.05 17.82
CA ALA A 88 4.76 -3.16 16.67
C ALA A 88 5.45 -3.81 15.46
N TYR A 89 6.63 -4.38 15.63
CA TYR A 89 7.32 -5.13 14.58
C TYR A 89 6.44 -6.23 13.98
N SER A 90 5.76 -7.01 14.83
CA SER A 90 4.86 -8.08 14.36
C SER A 90 3.70 -7.53 13.55
N PHE A 91 3.11 -6.40 13.95
CA PHE A 91 2.06 -5.73 13.19
C PHE A 91 2.57 -5.20 11.83
N ALA A 92 3.78 -4.63 11.80
CA ALA A 92 4.41 -4.20 10.55
C ALA A 92 4.63 -5.39 9.60
N ALA A 93 5.24 -6.48 10.07
CA ALA A 93 5.49 -7.68 9.27
C ALA A 93 4.19 -8.33 8.76
N PHE A 94 3.17 -8.43 9.62
CA PHE A 94 1.87 -8.96 9.22
C PHE A 94 1.16 -8.05 8.22
N GLY A 95 1.21 -6.73 8.42
CA GLY A 95 0.67 -5.73 7.49
C GLY A 95 1.28 -5.86 6.10
N LEU A 96 2.61 -5.90 6.00
CA LEU A 96 3.32 -6.07 4.72
C LEU A 96 2.94 -7.39 4.03
N GLY A 97 2.76 -8.48 4.79
CA GLY A 97 2.29 -9.76 4.24
C GLY A 97 0.85 -9.69 3.70
N LEU A 98 -0.04 -8.98 4.42
CA LEU A 98 -1.44 -8.80 4.03
C LEU A 98 -1.57 -7.89 2.80
N ASP A 99 -0.67 -6.94 2.62
CA ASP A 99 -0.67 -5.97 1.55
C ASP A 99 -0.53 -6.62 0.16
N TYR A 100 0.17 -7.75 0.05
CA TYR A 100 0.18 -8.54 -1.19
C TYR A 100 -1.22 -9.01 -1.64
N ARG A 101 -2.20 -9.08 -0.73
CA ARG A 101 -3.60 -9.35 -1.07
C ARG A 101 -4.38 -8.06 -1.36
N PHE A 102 -3.98 -6.96 -0.77
CA PHE A 102 -4.58 -5.65 -1.00
C PHE A 102 -4.26 -5.09 -2.38
N MET A 103 -3.03 -5.28 -2.87
CA MET A 103 -2.57 -4.83 -4.18
C MET A 103 -3.49 -5.21 -5.35
N PRO A 104 -3.83 -6.49 -5.58
CA PRO A 104 -4.73 -6.85 -6.67
C PRO A 104 -6.15 -6.32 -6.49
N LEU A 105 -6.63 -6.15 -5.25
CA LEU A 105 -7.95 -5.61 -4.97
C LEU A 105 -8.04 -4.15 -5.38
N TYR A 106 -7.18 -3.27 -4.84
CA TYR A 106 -7.24 -1.85 -5.16
C TYR A 106 -6.91 -1.56 -6.63
N ALA A 107 -5.94 -2.29 -7.21
CA ALA A 107 -5.58 -2.11 -8.61
C ALA A 107 -6.76 -2.46 -9.53
N THR A 108 -7.48 -3.55 -9.24
CA THR A 108 -8.67 -3.95 -9.98
C THR A 108 -9.81 -2.93 -9.82
N VAL A 109 -10.06 -2.47 -8.59
CA VAL A 109 -11.08 -1.43 -8.32
C VAL A 109 -10.78 -0.16 -9.11
N LEU A 110 -9.55 0.34 -9.03
CA LEU A 110 -9.17 1.56 -9.72
C LEU A 110 -9.26 1.40 -11.23
N ALA A 111 -8.73 0.30 -11.79
CA ALA A 111 -8.83 0.03 -13.22
C ALA A 111 -10.28 -0.07 -13.68
N LEU A 112 -11.15 -0.80 -12.97
CA LEU A 112 -12.57 -0.89 -13.28
C LEU A 112 -13.26 0.47 -13.17
N GLY A 113 -12.97 1.26 -12.15
CA GLY A 113 -13.51 2.60 -11.96
C GLY A 113 -13.16 3.53 -13.13
N ILE A 114 -11.88 3.52 -13.54
CA ILE A 114 -11.37 4.28 -14.68
C ILE A 114 -12.06 3.84 -15.99
N LEU A 115 -12.14 2.54 -16.25
CA LEU A 115 -12.76 2.01 -17.47
C LEU A 115 -14.28 2.26 -17.53
N LEU A 116 -14.96 2.24 -16.39
CA LEU A 116 -16.38 2.59 -16.30
C LEU A 116 -16.60 4.09 -16.53
N ALA A 117 -15.67 4.95 -16.11
CA ALA A 117 -15.70 6.38 -16.37
C ALA A 117 -15.41 6.65 -17.87
N ALA A 118 -14.33 6.10 -18.41
CA ALA A 118 -13.92 6.25 -19.81
C ALA A 118 -14.98 5.78 -20.82
N GLY A 119 -15.76 4.74 -20.47
CA GLY A 119 -16.81 4.20 -21.34
C GLY A 119 -18.04 5.10 -21.52
N ARG A 120 -18.12 6.22 -20.80
CA ARG A 120 -19.21 7.22 -20.91
C ARG A 120 -18.99 8.23 -22.03
N HIS A 121 -17.72 8.46 -22.40
CA HIS A 121 -17.31 9.44 -23.39
C HIS A 121 -16.63 8.76 -24.58
N LYS A 122 -16.88 9.26 -25.79
CA LYS A 122 -16.27 8.73 -27.03
C LYS A 122 -15.07 9.58 -27.49
N ASP A 123 -14.56 10.44 -26.62
CA ASP A 123 -13.55 11.45 -26.95
C ASP A 123 -12.11 10.96 -26.75
N ARG A 124 -11.15 11.84 -27.03
CA ARG A 124 -9.70 11.60 -26.86
C ARG A 124 -9.33 11.13 -25.43
N PHE A 125 -10.14 11.50 -24.44
CA PHE A 125 -9.98 11.12 -23.04
C PHE A 125 -10.23 9.62 -22.77
N SER A 126 -11.01 8.93 -23.60
CA SER A 126 -11.21 7.48 -23.45
C SER A 126 -9.90 6.68 -23.64
N GLY A 127 -9.03 7.14 -24.54
CA GLY A 127 -7.69 6.56 -24.71
C GLY A 127 -6.79 6.74 -23.49
N LEU A 128 -6.86 7.88 -22.81
CA LEU A 128 -6.14 8.13 -21.55
C LEU A 128 -6.62 7.19 -20.44
N GLY A 129 -7.95 6.95 -20.34
CA GLY A 129 -8.50 6.01 -19.37
C GLY A 129 -7.94 4.60 -19.48
N MET A 130 -7.68 4.13 -20.70
CA MET A 130 -7.05 2.82 -20.91
C MET A 130 -5.61 2.79 -20.34
N TRP A 131 -4.80 3.82 -20.60
CA TRP A 131 -3.45 3.92 -20.07
C TRP A 131 -3.42 4.02 -18.55
N LEU A 132 -4.35 4.80 -17.98
CA LEU A 132 -4.48 4.91 -16.52
C LEU A 132 -5.00 3.62 -15.88
N GLY A 133 -5.84 2.85 -16.57
CA GLY A 133 -6.24 1.51 -16.14
C GLY A 133 -5.03 0.56 -16.00
N TRP A 134 -4.13 0.57 -16.97
CA TRP A 134 -2.84 -0.13 -16.84
C TRP A 134 -1.94 0.49 -15.78
N GLY A 135 -2.00 1.80 -15.58
CA GLY A 135 -1.29 2.51 -14.52
C GLY A 135 -1.64 1.98 -13.12
N ALA A 136 -2.88 1.56 -12.88
CA ALA A 136 -3.28 0.96 -11.61
C ALA A 136 -2.54 -0.37 -11.32
N PHE A 137 -2.36 -1.23 -12.34
CA PHE A 137 -1.56 -2.46 -12.19
C PHE A 137 -0.07 -2.17 -12.09
N THR A 138 0.43 -1.15 -12.81
CA THR A 138 1.81 -0.68 -12.67
C THR A 138 2.06 -0.18 -11.24
N ALA A 139 1.12 0.54 -10.64
CA ALA A 139 1.21 0.97 -9.23
C ALA A 139 1.33 -0.24 -8.29
N ALA A 140 0.56 -1.32 -8.52
CA ALA A 140 0.65 -2.55 -7.73
C ALA A 140 2.02 -3.27 -7.89
N LEU A 141 2.67 -3.17 -9.05
CA LEU A 141 4.03 -3.69 -9.23
C LEU A 141 5.04 -2.90 -8.41
N PHE A 142 4.98 -1.56 -8.42
CA PHE A 142 5.83 -0.73 -7.57
C PHE A 142 5.57 -0.99 -6.09
N ASP A 143 4.32 -1.19 -5.69
CA ASP A 143 3.92 -1.59 -4.34
C ASP A 143 4.55 -2.93 -3.93
N SER A 144 4.59 -3.91 -4.84
CA SER A 144 5.25 -5.20 -4.59
C SER A 144 6.76 -5.05 -4.35
N VAL A 145 7.43 -4.17 -5.12
CA VAL A 145 8.87 -3.87 -4.94
C VAL A 145 9.09 -3.16 -3.61
N GLU A 146 8.26 -2.18 -3.29
CA GLU A 146 8.27 -1.46 -2.02
C GLU A 146 8.13 -2.43 -0.85
N ASN A 147 7.08 -3.24 -0.82
CA ASN A 147 6.83 -4.22 0.22
C ASN A 147 7.96 -5.23 0.40
N TYR A 148 8.54 -5.69 -0.69
CA TYR A 148 9.70 -6.56 -0.64
C TYR A 148 10.88 -5.88 0.07
N THR A 149 11.18 -4.62 -0.27
CA THR A 149 12.30 -3.89 0.33
C THR A 149 12.04 -3.58 1.81
N LEU A 150 10.80 -3.20 2.16
CA LEU A 150 10.38 -2.98 3.56
C LEU A 150 10.49 -4.27 4.39
N ALA A 151 9.99 -5.39 3.87
CA ALA A 151 10.11 -6.69 4.55
C ALA A 151 11.58 -7.11 4.73
N ARG A 152 12.44 -6.84 3.72
CA ARG A 152 13.88 -7.10 3.84
C ARG A 152 14.53 -6.26 4.93
N MET A 153 14.18 -4.96 5.03
CA MET A 153 14.71 -4.09 6.09
C MET A 153 14.29 -4.54 7.49
N LEU A 154 13.06 -5.01 7.67
CA LEU A 154 12.62 -5.58 8.95
C LEU A 154 13.43 -6.82 9.37
N LEU A 155 13.91 -7.61 8.42
CA LEU A 155 14.69 -8.83 8.70
C LEU A 155 16.19 -8.59 8.88
N MET A 156 16.66 -7.36 8.68
CA MET A 156 18.07 -7.00 8.83
C MET A 156 18.38 -6.58 10.27
N SER A 157 19.55 -6.92 10.76
CA SER A 157 20.08 -6.40 12.04
C SER A 157 20.43 -4.91 11.95
N GLN A 158 20.78 -4.44 10.77
CA GLN A 158 21.07 -3.04 10.45
C GLN A 158 20.62 -2.74 9.02
N VAL A 159 19.91 -1.63 8.84
CA VAL A 159 19.45 -1.19 7.52
C VAL A 159 20.57 -0.56 6.74
N TRP A 160 20.67 -0.90 5.46
CA TRP A 160 21.68 -0.37 4.53
C TRP A 160 21.10 -0.10 3.14
N SER A 161 21.79 0.77 2.40
CA SER A 161 21.44 1.14 1.01
C SER A 161 21.54 -0.09 0.08
N PRO A 162 20.69 -0.24 -0.96
CA PRO A 162 19.73 0.76 -1.45
C PRO A 162 18.26 0.55 -1.00
N TYR A 163 17.99 -0.25 0.04
CA TYR A 163 16.63 -0.66 0.37
C TYR A 163 15.68 0.51 0.70
N PRO A 164 16.04 1.49 1.58
CA PRO A 164 15.15 2.60 1.89
C PRO A 164 14.89 3.51 0.69
N GLU A 165 15.91 3.74 -0.12
CA GLU A 165 15.81 4.57 -1.33
C GLU A 165 14.87 3.94 -2.35
N VAL A 166 14.97 2.61 -2.56
CA VAL A 166 14.11 1.86 -3.48
C VAL A 166 12.68 1.85 -2.96
N ALA A 167 12.46 1.64 -1.65
CA ALA A 167 11.15 1.70 -1.03
C ALA A 167 10.51 3.07 -1.26
N ALA A 168 11.20 4.15 -0.89
CA ALA A 168 10.68 5.51 -1.01
C ALA A 168 10.45 5.94 -2.47
N PHE A 169 11.28 5.50 -3.41
CA PHE A 169 11.04 5.72 -4.83
C PHE A 169 9.78 5.00 -5.30
N SER A 170 9.65 3.71 -4.97
CA SER A 170 8.50 2.88 -5.35
C SER A 170 7.20 3.42 -4.77
N ALA A 171 7.19 3.85 -3.49
CA ALA A 171 6.07 4.50 -2.85
C ALA A 171 5.62 5.76 -3.59
N ARG A 172 6.55 6.64 -3.96
CA ARG A 172 6.22 7.89 -4.70
C ARG A 172 5.61 7.59 -6.05
N VAL A 173 6.16 6.63 -6.81
CA VAL A 173 5.61 6.24 -8.12
C VAL A 173 4.22 5.62 -7.95
N LYS A 174 4.06 4.70 -7.00
CA LYS A 174 2.77 4.08 -6.65
C LYS A 174 1.71 5.15 -6.37
N PHE A 175 1.96 6.02 -5.39
CA PHE A 175 1.00 7.05 -5.00
C PHE A 175 0.70 8.05 -6.13
N GLY A 176 1.70 8.41 -6.93
CA GLY A 176 1.50 9.25 -8.13
C GLY A 176 0.54 8.62 -9.14
N LEU A 177 0.74 7.35 -9.47
CA LEU A 177 -0.12 6.63 -10.41
C LEU A 177 -1.55 6.45 -9.87
N LEU A 178 -1.69 6.12 -8.58
CA LEU A 178 -3.00 5.97 -7.93
C LEU A 178 -3.76 7.30 -7.90
N LEU A 179 -3.07 8.40 -7.58
CA LEU A 179 -3.68 9.74 -7.57
C LEU A 179 -4.16 10.15 -8.95
N LEU A 180 -3.33 9.96 -9.99
CA LEU A 180 -3.70 10.27 -11.37
C LEU A 180 -4.92 9.46 -11.82
N GLY A 181 -4.96 8.17 -11.52
CA GLY A 181 -6.10 7.30 -11.83
C GLY A 181 -7.37 7.70 -11.10
N LEU A 182 -7.25 8.07 -9.82
CA LEU A 182 -8.39 8.52 -9.01
C LEU A 182 -8.95 9.85 -9.50
N VAL A 183 -8.08 10.84 -9.77
CA VAL A 183 -8.49 12.14 -10.30
C VAL A 183 -9.22 11.97 -11.64
N TYR A 184 -8.66 11.16 -12.56
CA TYR A 184 -9.33 10.86 -13.81
C TYR A 184 -10.73 10.26 -13.59
N ALA A 185 -10.84 9.23 -12.75
CA ALA A 185 -12.10 8.56 -12.49
C ALA A 185 -13.18 9.48 -11.85
N LEU A 186 -12.76 10.50 -11.09
CA LEU A 186 -13.65 11.48 -10.48
C LEU A 186 -14.08 12.56 -11.47
N VAL A 187 -13.15 13.09 -12.26
CA VAL A 187 -13.44 14.15 -13.25
C VAL A 187 -14.36 13.66 -14.34
N GLU A 188 -14.16 12.43 -14.84
CA GLU A 188 -15.02 11.84 -15.87
C GLU A 188 -16.41 11.42 -15.36
N ARG A 189 -16.66 11.48 -14.06
CA ARG A 189 -17.98 11.24 -13.46
C ARG A 189 -18.85 12.50 -13.38
N SER A 190 -18.24 13.68 -13.38
CA SER A 190 -18.94 14.97 -13.27
C SER A 190 -19.45 15.43 -14.62
#